data_d4ef00f6e93a5ea39e1eb6f1ef47aece
#
_entry.id   d4ef00f6e93a5ea39e1eb6f1ef47aece
#
_cell.length_a   1.000
_cell.length_b   1.000
_cell.length_c   1.000
_cell.angle_alpha   90.00
_cell.angle_beta   90.00
_cell.angle_gamma   90.00
#
_symmetry.space_group_name_H-M   'P 1'
#
loop_
_entity.id
_entity.type
_entity.pdbx_description
1 polymer ?
#
loop_
_entity_poly.entity_id
_entity_poly.type
_entity_poly.pdbx_seq_one_letter_code
_entity_poly.pdbx_strand_id
1 'polypeptide(L)'
;MNFKYLTFLLIIFLLGCSTSESPVDSGLKNQIFHFGNGAEIQGLDPHIVTGVPEHNVLISLCEGLTISGPEDGGRLPGAASSWKVSDDGKTYTFFLQENGKWSNGDALTAKDFVWSWKRILTPSLGSQYTDMLYYVENAEEYFNSEGDMSFDEVGIKALDDFTLEVTLKNPTPFFLGLLSHYSTWPVHKETVLKYGDIDDRNGEWTRPGNFVCNGPFQLKSWELNKKIVVERNPHYWDKDEVQLNEIHYYPIQVAMTEDRMFRTGQLHVTATVPVQKCPVYLKENNPNLRIDPYMGTYFYRFNTNIPTLSDKRIRKALAFSIDRQLISDKVAQCGQIPAYSFTPPGSSGYEPDTQIPFDPILAKQLFQEAGYSDPSSFPKLEILFNTSEGHRKIALAVQQMWQENLGIEVELVNQDWKVYLNREMIGDFQVSRAGWIGDYEDPNTFLDLMRPNRGNNKTGWENMEFDNLVQKANTLSDKEERHNLFKAAENILIDEMPVAPIYTYVRAYQLSSDVKGYFPNYLDNHHPKFIYLSRD
;
A
#
# COMPACT_ATOMS: atom_id res chain seq x y z
N MET A 1 -5.93 -83.79 5.12
CA MET A 1 -5.85 -82.99 6.40
C MET A 1 -5.97 -81.55 6.03
N ASN A 2 -7.12 -81.07 6.32
CA ASN A 2 -7.61 -79.67 6.60
C ASN A 2 -6.95 -78.45 5.92
N PHE A 3 -7.50 -78.06 4.80
CA PHE A 3 -7.49 -76.73 4.20
C PHE A 3 -8.76 -76.00 4.65
N LYS A 4 -8.80 -75.37 5.78
CA LYS A 4 -9.88 -74.45 6.22
C LYS A 4 -9.22 -73.53 7.27
N TYR A 5 -8.91 -72.29 6.90
CA TYR A 5 -8.70 -71.10 7.77
C TYR A 5 -7.73 -70.12 7.06
N LEU A 6 -8.13 -69.65 5.88
CA LEU A 6 -7.44 -68.51 5.27
C LEU A 6 -8.41 -67.64 4.45
N THR A 7 -9.55 -67.27 5.09
CA THR A 7 -10.52 -66.41 4.41
C THR A 7 -11.21 -65.50 5.44
N PHE A 8 -10.43 -64.83 6.34
CA PHE A 8 -11.04 -63.90 7.27
C PHE A 8 -10.09 -62.80 7.75
N LEU A 9 -9.36 -62.13 6.83
CA LEU A 9 -8.57 -60.93 7.22
C LEU A 9 -8.42 -59.98 6.03
N LEU A 10 -9.50 -59.68 5.30
CA LEU A 10 -9.48 -58.68 4.22
C LEU A 10 -10.71 -57.79 4.19
N ILE A 11 -11.27 -57.48 5.36
CA ILE A 11 -12.37 -56.50 5.49
C ILE A 11 -12.17 -55.73 6.76
N ILE A 12 -11.18 -54.86 6.85
CA ILE A 12 -11.14 -53.67 7.76
C ILE A 12 -10.02 -52.75 7.26
N PHE A 13 -10.16 -52.14 6.10
CA PHE A 13 -9.37 -50.97 5.67
C PHE A 13 -10.18 -50.06 4.75
N LEU A 14 -11.47 -49.92 4.99
CA LEU A 14 -12.36 -48.98 4.31
C LEU A 14 -13.17 -48.17 5.30
N LEU A 15 -12.55 -47.66 6.34
CA LEU A 15 -13.19 -46.70 7.23
C LEU A 15 -12.12 -45.69 7.67
N GLY A 16 -12.12 -44.53 7.02
CA GLY A 16 -11.36 -43.42 7.55
C GLY A 16 -10.76 -42.46 6.52
N CYS A 17 -11.36 -42.30 5.32
CA CYS A 17 -11.28 -40.98 4.69
C CYS A 17 -12.38 -40.11 5.32
N SER A 18 -12.20 -39.70 6.56
CA SER A 18 -12.84 -38.46 7.01
C SER A 18 -12.21 -37.39 6.14
N THR A 19 -12.92 -36.96 5.11
CA THR A 19 -12.60 -35.71 4.41
C THR A 19 -12.62 -34.65 5.49
N SER A 20 -11.46 -34.27 6.02
CA SER A 20 -11.38 -33.15 6.93
C SER A 20 -11.96 -31.96 6.17
N GLU A 21 -12.98 -31.34 6.74
CA GLU A 21 -13.60 -30.15 6.18
C GLU A 21 -12.53 -29.12 5.85
N SER A 22 -12.62 -28.50 4.66
CA SER A 22 -11.64 -27.48 4.29
C SER A 22 -11.74 -26.24 5.19
N PRO A 23 -10.67 -25.48 5.40
CA PRO A 23 -10.74 -24.20 6.09
C PRO A 23 -11.80 -23.25 5.53
N VAL A 24 -11.99 -23.21 4.21
CA VAL A 24 -13.04 -22.41 3.54
C VAL A 24 -14.45 -22.88 3.91
N ASP A 25 -14.71 -24.21 3.88
CA ASP A 25 -16.03 -24.72 4.26
C ASP A 25 -16.33 -24.53 5.77
N SER A 26 -15.34 -24.74 6.63
CA SER A 26 -15.43 -24.42 8.04
C SER A 26 -15.59 -22.92 8.27
N GLY A 27 -14.85 -22.11 7.49
CA GLY A 27 -14.93 -20.64 7.53
C GLY A 27 -16.31 -20.13 7.18
N LEU A 28 -16.94 -20.68 6.13
CA LEU A 28 -18.31 -20.34 5.75
C LEU A 28 -19.31 -20.54 6.90
N LYS A 29 -19.22 -21.66 7.63
CA LYS A 29 -20.11 -21.97 8.76
C LYS A 29 -19.88 -21.07 9.97
N ASN A 30 -18.62 -20.71 10.22
CA ASN A 30 -18.21 -19.99 11.43
C ASN A 30 -17.91 -18.51 11.17
N GLN A 31 -18.17 -18.01 9.96
CA GLN A 31 -17.83 -16.64 9.53
C GLN A 31 -16.34 -16.32 9.79
N ILE A 32 -15.43 -17.22 9.36
CA ILE A 32 -13.98 -17.06 9.45
C ILE A 32 -13.42 -16.85 8.05
N PHE A 33 -12.87 -15.66 7.79
CA PHE A 33 -12.33 -15.28 6.49
C PHE A 33 -10.83 -15.59 6.41
N HIS A 34 -10.41 -16.38 5.41
CA HIS A 34 -9.03 -16.77 5.20
C HIS A 34 -8.42 -15.96 4.06
N PHE A 35 -7.49 -15.06 4.38
CA PHE A 35 -6.91 -14.05 3.49
C PHE A 35 -5.42 -14.32 3.23
N GLY A 36 -5.01 -14.46 1.95
CA GLY A 36 -3.61 -14.46 1.54
C GLY A 36 -3.05 -13.03 1.59
N ASN A 37 -2.00 -12.79 2.39
CA ASN A 37 -1.46 -11.44 2.64
C ASN A 37 -0.13 -11.14 1.93
N GLY A 38 0.34 -12.04 1.08
CA GLY A 38 1.52 -11.86 0.25
C GLY A 38 2.85 -11.86 1.00
N ALA A 39 2.99 -11.14 2.10
CA ALA A 39 4.23 -11.05 2.87
C ALA A 39 3.99 -10.99 4.39
N GLU A 40 5.02 -11.32 5.16
CA GLU A 40 5.05 -11.04 6.59
C GLU A 40 5.15 -9.54 6.82
N ILE A 41 4.31 -8.99 7.69
CA ILE A 41 4.28 -7.57 8.00
C ILE A 41 5.48 -7.12 8.84
N GLN A 42 5.88 -5.85 8.70
CA GLN A 42 6.93 -5.25 9.55
C GLN A 42 6.46 -5.07 10.98
N GLY A 43 5.25 -4.62 11.16
CA GLY A 43 4.64 -4.24 12.43
C GLY A 43 3.18 -3.84 12.27
N LEU A 44 2.58 -3.37 13.36
CA LEU A 44 1.20 -2.90 13.44
C LEU A 44 1.09 -1.47 14.00
N ASP A 45 2.18 -0.71 14.03
CA ASP A 45 2.13 0.71 14.36
C ASP A 45 1.72 1.52 13.11
N PRO A 46 0.49 2.08 13.05
CA PRO A 46 0.00 2.75 11.86
C PRO A 46 0.78 4.03 11.52
N HIS A 47 1.51 4.60 12.47
CA HIS A 47 2.33 5.80 12.25
C HIS A 47 3.74 5.49 11.72
N ILE A 48 4.13 4.21 11.62
CA ILE A 48 5.50 3.80 11.24
C ILE A 48 5.52 2.96 9.97
N VAL A 49 4.55 2.03 9.80
CA VAL A 49 4.54 1.08 8.68
C VAL A 49 4.16 1.76 7.35
N THR A 50 4.57 1.15 6.23
CA THR A 50 4.40 1.76 4.88
C THR A 50 3.94 0.77 3.80
N GLY A 51 3.54 -0.45 4.16
CA GLY A 51 3.27 -1.49 3.19
C GLY A 51 1.80 -1.87 3.02
N VAL A 52 1.44 -2.39 1.85
CA VAL A 52 0.12 -2.97 1.58
C VAL A 52 -0.20 -4.17 2.50
N PRO A 53 0.75 -5.10 2.79
CA PRO A 53 0.47 -6.18 3.75
C PRO A 53 0.10 -5.68 5.15
N GLU A 54 0.70 -4.59 5.60
CA GLU A 54 0.39 -3.92 6.87
C GLU A 54 -0.99 -3.26 6.82
N HIS A 55 -1.31 -2.55 5.73
CA HIS A 55 -2.60 -1.92 5.51
C HIS A 55 -3.75 -2.93 5.61
N ASN A 56 -3.62 -4.10 4.95
CA ASN A 56 -4.64 -5.14 4.95
C ASN A 56 -5.01 -5.62 6.36
N VAL A 57 -4.05 -5.66 7.28
CA VAL A 57 -4.30 -6.05 8.68
C VAL A 57 -4.83 -4.86 9.48
N LEU A 58 -4.23 -3.68 9.31
CA LEU A 58 -4.60 -2.47 10.05
C LEU A 58 -6.03 -2.03 9.78
N ILE A 59 -6.53 -2.14 8.55
CA ILE A 59 -7.92 -1.78 8.21
C ILE A 59 -8.97 -2.64 8.93
N SER A 60 -8.59 -3.81 9.43
CA SER A 60 -9.45 -4.61 10.29
C SER A 60 -9.37 -4.20 11.77
N LEU A 61 -8.22 -3.70 12.20
CA LEU A 61 -7.94 -3.43 13.61
C LEU A 61 -8.28 -2.00 14.03
N CYS A 62 -8.10 -1.04 13.13
CA CYS A 62 -8.21 0.40 13.43
C CYS A 62 -9.11 1.10 12.41
N GLU A 63 -9.59 2.29 12.79
CA GLU A 63 -10.49 3.09 11.97
C GLU A 63 -10.16 4.58 12.12
N GLY A 64 -10.18 5.32 11.00
CA GLY A 64 -10.02 6.77 10.98
C GLY A 64 -11.32 7.55 11.19
N LEU A 65 -11.24 8.86 11.03
CA LEU A 65 -12.43 9.74 11.06
C LEU A 65 -13.44 9.35 9.98
N THR A 66 -12.93 8.98 8.79
CA THR A 66 -13.73 8.49 7.66
C THR A 66 -13.22 7.14 7.19
N ILE A 67 -14.07 6.35 6.54
CA ILE A 67 -13.71 5.11 5.87
C ILE A 67 -14.10 5.17 4.38
N SER A 68 -13.49 4.30 3.58
CA SER A 68 -13.88 4.14 2.17
C SER A 68 -15.12 3.25 2.07
N GLY A 69 -16.08 3.66 1.25
CA GLY A 69 -17.26 2.85 0.93
C GLY A 69 -16.90 1.60 0.12
N PRO A 70 -17.74 0.55 0.19
CA PRO A 70 -17.41 -0.75 -0.41
C PRO A 70 -17.42 -0.76 -1.95
N GLU A 71 -18.33 -0.01 -2.61
CA GLU A 71 -18.52 -0.11 -4.07
C GLU A 71 -17.79 0.99 -4.85
N ASP A 72 -17.93 2.25 -4.42
CA ASP A 72 -17.45 3.42 -5.16
C ASP A 72 -16.25 4.12 -4.52
N GLY A 73 -15.77 3.61 -3.36
CA GLY A 73 -14.71 4.25 -2.60
C GLY A 73 -15.12 5.60 -1.99
N GLY A 74 -16.42 5.99 -2.06
CA GLY A 74 -16.96 7.21 -1.44
C GLY A 74 -16.66 7.27 0.05
N ARG A 75 -16.70 8.48 0.61
CA ARG A 75 -16.37 8.66 2.03
C ARG A 75 -17.59 8.43 2.92
N LEU A 76 -17.47 7.44 3.80
CA LEU A 76 -18.48 7.09 4.79
C LEU A 76 -18.03 7.48 6.20
N PRO A 77 -18.99 7.65 7.15
CA PRO A 77 -18.69 7.75 8.56
C PRO A 77 -17.82 6.60 9.06
N GLY A 78 -16.76 6.95 9.81
CA GLY A 78 -15.96 6.03 10.60
C GLY A 78 -16.08 6.43 12.07
N ALA A 79 -14.95 6.71 12.73
CA ALA A 79 -14.94 7.26 14.08
C ALA A 79 -15.69 8.60 14.19
N ALA A 80 -15.79 9.38 13.09
CA ALA A 80 -16.71 10.50 13.00
C ALA A 80 -18.06 10.04 12.44
N SER A 81 -19.16 10.41 13.12
CA SER A 81 -20.53 10.17 12.65
C SER A 81 -20.92 11.12 11.51
N SER A 82 -20.36 12.32 11.50
CA SER A 82 -20.58 13.36 10.49
C SER A 82 -19.52 14.44 10.56
N TRP A 83 -19.49 15.32 9.57
CA TRP A 83 -18.60 16.49 9.55
C TRP A 83 -19.25 17.68 8.85
N LYS A 84 -18.71 18.87 9.13
CA LYS A 84 -19.05 20.12 8.45
C LYS A 84 -17.77 20.73 7.90
N VAL A 85 -17.90 21.43 6.77
CA VAL A 85 -16.80 22.16 6.15
C VAL A 85 -17.20 23.64 6.07
N SER A 86 -16.31 24.55 6.41
CA SER A 86 -16.52 25.99 6.28
C SER A 86 -16.65 26.42 4.82
N ASP A 87 -17.28 27.56 4.56
CA ASP A 87 -17.52 28.09 3.21
C ASP A 87 -16.21 28.31 2.43
N ASP A 88 -15.10 28.61 3.11
CA ASP A 88 -13.78 28.76 2.51
C ASP A 88 -13.04 27.43 2.30
N GLY A 89 -13.65 26.30 2.68
CA GLY A 89 -13.12 24.96 2.50
C GLY A 89 -11.92 24.62 3.39
N LYS A 90 -11.61 25.43 4.41
CA LYS A 90 -10.40 25.25 5.24
C LYS A 90 -10.67 24.62 6.59
N THR A 91 -11.82 24.86 7.21
CA THR A 91 -12.11 24.32 8.54
C THR A 91 -13.09 23.16 8.46
N TYR A 92 -12.68 22.04 9.00
CA TYR A 92 -13.49 20.82 9.14
C TYR A 92 -13.85 20.64 10.61
N THR A 93 -15.14 20.51 10.91
CA THR A 93 -15.63 20.14 12.25
C THR A 93 -16.19 18.73 12.18
N PHE A 94 -15.51 17.78 12.81
CA PHE A 94 -15.93 16.38 12.90
C PHE A 94 -16.69 16.14 14.19
N PHE A 95 -17.83 15.48 14.10
CA PHE A 95 -18.62 15.01 15.23
C PHE A 95 -18.38 13.52 15.41
N LEU A 96 -17.76 13.10 16.50
CA LEU A 96 -17.40 11.70 16.72
C LEU A 96 -18.62 10.85 17.09
N GLN A 97 -18.49 9.54 16.95
CA GLN A 97 -19.46 8.57 17.45
C GLN A 97 -19.48 8.63 18.99
N GLU A 98 -20.59 9.04 19.61
CA GLU A 98 -20.71 9.13 21.07
C GLU A 98 -20.55 7.77 21.78
N ASN A 99 -20.85 6.67 21.08
CA ASN A 99 -20.65 5.28 21.54
C ASN A 99 -19.29 4.71 21.10
N GLY A 100 -18.42 5.53 20.48
CA GLY A 100 -17.08 5.13 20.02
C GLY A 100 -16.20 4.66 21.18
N LYS A 101 -15.58 3.49 21.00
CA LYS A 101 -14.74 2.87 22.01
C LYS A 101 -13.51 2.21 21.41
N TRP A 102 -12.45 2.19 22.20
CA TRP A 102 -11.30 1.34 22.00
C TRP A 102 -11.64 -0.14 22.29
N SER A 103 -10.84 -1.07 21.77
CA SER A 103 -11.08 -2.51 21.96
C SER A 103 -10.95 -2.98 23.41
N ASN A 104 -10.34 -2.19 24.29
CA ASN A 104 -10.30 -2.43 25.74
C ASN A 104 -11.52 -1.88 26.50
N GLY A 105 -12.44 -1.17 25.79
CA GLY A 105 -13.66 -0.59 26.34
C GLY A 105 -13.56 0.87 26.76
N ASP A 106 -12.38 1.49 26.73
CA ASP A 106 -12.19 2.92 26.99
C ASP A 106 -12.94 3.77 25.95
N ALA A 107 -13.38 4.97 26.31
CA ALA A 107 -14.04 5.88 25.37
C ALA A 107 -13.04 6.42 24.34
N LEU A 108 -13.44 6.49 23.07
CA LEU A 108 -12.71 7.19 22.03
C LEU A 108 -13.16 8.65 21.98
N THR A 109 -12.22 9.57 22.08
CA THR A 109 -12.48 11.01 22.16
C THR A 109 -11.70 11.83 21.15
N ALA A 110 -12.09 13.09 20.95
CA ALA A 110 -11.34 14.03 20.10
C ALA A 110 -9.88 14.26 20.57
N LYS A 111 -9.62 14.11 21.88
CA LYS A 111 -8.27 14.22 22.44
C LYS A 111 -7.33 13.11 21.96
N ASP A 112 -7.89 11.93 21.63
CA ASP A 112 -7.10 10.82 21.09
C ASP A 112 -6.56 11.14 19.70
N PHE A 113 -7.34 11.81 18.86
CA PHE A 113 -6.89 12.29 17.54
C PHE A 113 -5.83 13.39 17.68
N VAL A 114 -6.04 14.36 18.57
CA VAL A 114 -5.06 15.44 18.85
C VAL A 114 -3.73 14.83 19.28
N TRP A 115 -3.73 13.88 20.22
CA TRP A 115 -2.51 13.23 20.69
C TRP A 115 -1.86 12.38 19.60
N SER A 116 -2.64 11.65 18.83
CA SER A 116 -2.16 10.77 17.76
C SER A 116 -1.50 11.56 16.64
N TRP A 117 -2.06 12.70 16.26
CA TRP A 117 -1.46 13.57 15.24
C TRP A 117 -0.23 14.30 15.78
N LYS A 118 -0.19 14.62 17.08
CA LYS A 118 1.07 15.06 17.71
C LYS A 118 2.14 13.97 17.59
N ARG A 119 1.78 12.70 17.85
CA ARG A 119 2.72 11.59 17.78
C ARG A 119 3.32 11.42 16.38
N ILE A 120 2.50 11.35 15.33
CA ILE A 120 3.03 11.16 13.96
C ILE A 120 3.87 12.36 13.51
N LEU A 121 3.54 13.59 13.97
CA LEU A 121 4.28 14.82 13.69
C LEU A 121 5.50 15.01 14.62
N THR A 122 5.79 14.10 15.55
CA THR A 122 7.00 14.15 16.38
C THR A 122 8.20 13.73 15.54
N PRO A 123 9.22 14.60 15.31
CA PRO A 123 10.31 14.31 14.37
C PRO A 123 11.12 13.05 14.74
N SER A 124 11.36 12.81 16.05
CA SER A 124 12.11 11.66 16.55
C SER A 124 11.39 10.32 16.33
N LEU A 125 10.07 10.29 16.09
CA LEU A 125 9.36 9.08 15.67
C LEU A 125 9.83 8.62 14.27
N GLY A 126 10.23 9.55 13.39
CA GLY A 126 10.71 9.24 12.04
C GLY A 126 9.65 8.55 11.17
N SER A 127 8.40 8.97 11.28
CA SER A 127 7.31 8.51 10.40
C SER A 127 7.61 8.90 8.96
N GLN A 128 7.32 8.01 8.02
CA GLN A 128 7.47 8.27 6.60
C GLN A 128 6.22 8.91 5.97
N TYR A 129 5.15 9.07 6.76
CA TYR A 129 3.86 9.63 6.34
C TYR A 129 3.48 10.91 7.09
N THR A 130 4.44 11.64 7.68
CA THR A 130 4.18 12.94 8.34
C THR A 130 3.56 13.95 7.39
N ASP A 131 3.95 13.89 6.13
CA ASP A 131 3.48 14.74 5.04
C ASP A 131 1.98 14.62 4.76
N MET A 132 1.33 13.52 5.13
CA MET A 132 -0.13 13.38 5.08
C MET A 132 -0.85 14.47 5.92
N LEU A 133 -0.21 14.95 6.98
CA LEU A 133 -0.76 16.00 7.83
C LEU A 133 -0.24 17.42 7.51
N TYR A 134 0.67 17.59 6.54
CA TYR A 134 1.23 18.92 6.21
C TYR A 134 0.22 19.87 5.55
N TYR A 135 -0.96 19.39 5.21
CA TYR A 135 -2.11 20.20 4.78
C TYR A 135 -2.80 20.90 5.96
N VAL A 136 -2.62 20.41 7.19
CA VAL A 136 -3.11 21.04 8.42
C VAL A 136 -2.26 22.26 8.71
N GLU A 137 -2.90 23.35 9.15
CA GLU A 137 -2.24 24.60 9.50
C GLU A 137 -1.13 24.37 10.54
N ASN A 138 0.06 24.89 10.26
CA ASN A 138 1.26 24.80 11.09
C ASN A 138 1.81 23.37 11.36
N ALA A 139 1.29 22.32 10.72
CA ALA A 139 1.76 20.95 10.98
C ALA A 139 3.18 20.69 10.44
N GLU A 140 3.50 21.18 9.23
CA GLU A 140 4.82 21.09 8.65
C GLU A 140 5.84 21.97 9.40
N GLU A 141 5.41 23.17 9.82
CA GLU A 141 6.19 24.10 10.63
C GLU A 141 6.52 23.48 12.00
N TYR A 142 5.53 22.83 12.65
CA TYR A 142 5.74 22.10 13.90
C TYR A 142 6.76 20.96 13.72
N PHE A 143 6.62 20.15 12.68
CA PHE A 143 7.56 19.06 12.39
C PHE A 143 8.99 19.60 12.18
N ASN A 144 9.15 20.68 11.43
CA ASN A 144 10.45 21.26 11.10
C ASN A 144 11.04 22.12 12.24
N SER A 145 10.26 22.46 13.27
CA SER A 145 10.72 23.28 14.41
C SER A 145 11.61 22.52 15.39
N GLU A 146 11.74 21.19 15.26
CA GLU A 146 12.52 20.33 16.17
C GLU A 146 12.19 20.54 17.67
N GLY A 147 10.95 20.96 17.97
CA GLY A 147 10.46 21.17 19.33
C GLY A 147 10.40 22.62 19.80
N ASP A 148 10.83 23.60 19.00
CA ASP A 148 10.75 25.03 19.34
C ASP A 148 9.32 25.58 19.25
N MET A 149 8.42 24.92 18.51
CA MET A 149 7.01 25.31 18.35
C MET A 149 6.10 24.46 19.25
N SER A 150 5.09 25.10 19.86
CA SER A 150 4.06 24.36 20.60
C SER A 150 3.11 23.64 19.66
N PHE A 151 2.73 22.38 19.99
CA PHE A 151 1.70 21.66 19.25
C PHE A 151 0.32 22.34 19.31
N ASP A 152 0.06 23.17 20.33
CA ASP A 152 -1.19 23.93 20.45
C ASP A 152 -1.38 24.97 19.32
N GLU A 153 -0.31 25.27 18.57
CA GLU A 153 -0.35 26.16 17.40
C GLU A 153 -0.75 25.42 16.11
N VAL A 154 -0.75 24.08 16.14
CA VAL A 154 -1.18 23.26 15.00
C VAL A 154 -2.70 23.31 14.88
N GLY A 155 -3.20 23.38 13.66
CA GLY A 155 -4.63 23.52 13.33
C GLY A 155 -5.47 22.28 13.65
N ILE A 156 -5.28 21.64 14.83
CA ILE A 156 -6.13 20.54 15.31
C ILE A 156 -6.52 20.79 16.76
N LYS A 157 -7.82 20.75 17.08
CA LYS A 157 -8.34 21.05 18.42
C LYS A 157 -9.50 20.15 18.79
N ALA A 158 -9.46 19.59 20.00
CA ALA A 158 -10.64 19.00 20.62
C ALA A 158 -11.45 20.14 21.26
N LEU A 159 -12.62 20.46 20.69
CA LEU A 159 -13.51 21.49 21.24
C LEU A 159 -14.24 20.97 22.47
N ASP A 160 -14.58 19.68 22.46
CA ASP A 160 -15.07 18.88 23.56
C ASP A 160 -14.66 17.41 23.36
N ASP A 161 -15.21 16.48 24.12
CA ASP A 161 -14.82 15.07 24.01
C ASP A 161 -15.25 14.41 22.68
N PHE A 162 -16.28 14.95 22.00
CA PHE A 162 -16.80 14.37 20.75
C PHE A 162 -16.77 15.33 19.55
N THR A 163 -16.16 16.50 19.70
CA THR A 163 -16.04 17.50 18.63
C THR A 163 -14.58 17.80 18.35
N LEU A 164 -14.11 17.44 17.14
CA LEU A 164 -12.77 17.71 16.67
C LEU A 164 -12.81 18.76 15.57
N GLU A 165 -12.07 19.85 15.72
CA GLU A 165 -11.87 20.87 14.70
C GLU A 165 -10.50 20.73 14.06
N VAL A 166 -10.45 20.79 12.72
CA VAL A 166 -9.22 20.77 11.94
C VAL A 166 -9.21 21.94 10.97
N THR A 167 -8.20 22.79 11.08
CA THR A 167 -7.97 23.92 10.18
C THR A 167 -6.84 23.59 9.20
N LEU A 168 -7.09 23.77 7.91
CA LEU A 168 -6.13 23.54 6.83
C LEU A 168 -5.43 24.83 6.41
N LYS A 169 -4.21 24.73 5.92
CA LYS A 169 -3.49 25.86 5.28
C LYS A 169 -4.26 26.41 4.08
N ASN A 170 -4.79 25.52 3.26
CA ASN A 170 -5.53 25.83 2.04
C ASN A 170 -6.70 24.85 1.87
N PRO A 171 -7.71 25.20 1.06
CA PRO A 171 -8.72 24.22 0.64
C PRO A 171 -8.05 23.01 0.02
N THR A 172 -8.36 21.82 0.53
CA THR A 172 -7.73 20.57 0.10
C THR A 172 -8.82 19.56 -0.31
N PRO A 173 -9.17 19.46 -1.60
CA PRO A 173 -10.31 18.65 -2.05
C PRO A 173 -10.25 17.17 -1.68
N PHE A 174 -9.04 16.62 -1.53
CA PHE A 174 -8.79 15.22 -1.17
C PHE A 174 -8.61 14.98 0.33
N PHE A 175 -8.79 16.00 1.20
CA PHE A 175 -8.50 15.89 2.63
C PHE A 175 -9.27 14.76 3.32
N LEU A 176 -10.56 14.59 3.04
CA LEU A 176 -11.34 13.45 3.59
C LEU A 176 -10.78 12.10 3.11
N GLY A 177 -10.19 12.07 1.91
CA GLY A 177 -9.48 10.91 1.39
C GLY A 177 -8.25 10.55 2.20
N LEU A 178 -7.43 11.55 2.54
CA LEU A 178 -6.28 11.41 3.43
C LEU A 178 -6.65 10.78 4.77
N LEU A 179 -7.78 11.16 5.36
CA LEU A 179 -8.23 10.70 6.67
C LEU A 179 -8.65 9.22 6.69
N SER A 180 -8.79 8.58 5.53
CA SER A 180 -9.01 7.13 5.45
C SER A 180 -7.72 6.32 5.39
N HIS A 181 -6.56 6.97 5.29
CA HIS A 181 -5.26 6.29 5.32
C HIS A 181 -4.80 6.04 6.76
N TYR A 182 -4.27 4.84 7.01
CA TYR A 182 -3.93 4.38 8.36
C TYR A 182 -2.96 5.30 9.13
N SER A 183 -2.11 6.04 8.46
CA SER A 183 -1.17 6.97 9.12
C SER A 183 -1.84 8.11 9.86
N THR A 184 -3.10 8.42 9.54
CA THR A 184 -3.90 9.46 10.20
C THR A 184 -4.83 8.92 11.28
N TRP A 185 -4.87 7.59 11.47
CA TRP A 185 -5.76 6.97 12.44
C TRP A 185 -5.28 7.16 13.88
N PRO A 186 -6.19 7.16 14.86
CA PRO A 186 -5.82 7.34 16.24
C PRO A 186 -5.14 6.10 16.81
N VAL A 187 -4.24 6.30 17.78
CA VAL A 187 -3.63 5.24 18.59
C VAL A 187 -3.91 5.48 20.06
N HIS A 188 -4.10 4.40 20.82
CA HIS A 188 -4.47 4.49 22.22
C HIS A 188 -3.29 4.97 23.08
N LYS A 189 -3.34 6.24 23.50
CA LYS A 189 -2.27 6.95 24.22
C LYS A 189 -1.72 6.16 25.41
N GLU A 190 -2.62 5.71 26.28
CA GLU A 190 -2.28 5.03 27.53
C GLU A 190 -1.54 3.72 27.25
N THR A 191 -1.93 3.01 26.19
CA THR A 191 -1.24 1.78 25.78
C THR A 191 0.14 2.09 25.20
N VAL A 192 0.27 3.08 24.33
CA VAL A 192 1.59 3.49 23.79
C VAL A 192 2.53 3.86 24.95
N LEU A 193 2.11 4.75 25.84
CA LEU A 193 2.93 5.26 26.95
C LEU A 193 3.20 4.22 28.06
N LYS A 194 2.42 3.16 28.12
CA LYS A 194 2.68 2.03 29.04
C LYS A 194 3.90 1.22 28.62
N TYR A 195 4.17 1.13 27.34
CA TYR A 195 5.21 0.28 26.76
C TYR A 195 6.40 1.04 26.18
N GLY A 196 6.37 2.36 26.16
CA GLY A 196 7.44 3.23 25.66
C GLY A 196 7.07 4.71 25.70
N ASP A 197 7.90 5.53 25.08
CA ASP A 197 7.64 6.95 24.91
C ASP A 197 6.83 7.23 23.63
N ILE A 198 6.41 8.47 23.44
CA ILE A 198 5.61 8.90 22.27
C ILE A 198 6.28 8.57 20.93
N ASP A 199 7.59 8.56 20.89
CA ASP A 199 8.44 8.33 19.71
C ASP A 199 9.14 6.95 19.69
N ASP A 200 8.81 6.06 20.63
CA ASP A 200 9.34 4.70 20.62
C ASP A 200 8.82 3.89 19.43
N ARG A 201 9.75 3.47 18.57
CA ARG A 201 9.45 2.67 17.37
C ARG A 201 9.40 1.16 17.63
N ASN A 202 9.93 0.71 18.76
CA ASN A 202 10.11 -0.71 19.10
C ASN A 202 9.17 -1.16 20.22
N GLY A 203 8.22 -0.31 20.60
CA GLY A 203 7.31 -0.56 21.70
C GLY A 203 6.51 -1.86 21.56
N GLU A 204 6.34 -2.58 22.66
CA GLU A 204 5.59 -3.84 22.71
C GLU A 204 4.06 -3.61 22.63
N TRP A 205 3.62 -2.36 22.55
CA TRP A 205 2.20 -2.03 22.54
C TRP A 205 1.44 -2.61 21.34
N THR A 206 2.13 -2.93 20.23
CA THR A 206 1.53 -3.54 19.03
C THR A 206 1.49 -5.07 19.06
N ARG A 207 1.88 -5.71 20.17
CA ARG A 207 1.91 -7.18 20.30
C ARG A 207 0.53 -7.73 20.71
N PRO A 208 0.24 -9.01 20.37
CA PRO A 208 -0.97 -9.69 20.86
C PRO A 208 -1.10 -9.58 22.37
N GLY A 209 -2.31 -9.24 22.84
CA GLY A 209 -2.59 -9.01 24.27
C GLY A 209 -2.31 -7.59 24.76
N ASN A 210 -1.54 -6.79 24.00
CA ASN A 210 -1.26 -5.39 24.34
C ASN A 210 -1.95 -4.41 23.38
N PHE A 211 -2.11 -4.81 22.12
CA PHE A 211 -2.60 -3.95 21.05
C PHE A 211 -4.06 -3.52 21.29
N VAL A 212 -4.27 -2.22 21.37
CA VAL A 212 -5.58 -1.59 21.54
C VAL A 212 -5.84 -0.66 20.38
N CYS A 213 -6.93 -0.89 19.66
CA CYS A 213 -7.36 -0.01 18.56
C CYS A 213 -8.91 0.07 18.51
N ASN A 214 -9.45 0.90 17.62
CA ASN A 214 -10.86 1.27 17.60
C ASN A 214 -11.67 0.66 16.44
N GLY A 215 -11.09 -0.27 15.68
CA GLY A 215 -11.72 -0.84 14.49
C GLY A 215 -12.65 -2.04 14.77
N PRO A 216 -13.21 -2.66 13.69
CA PRO A 216 -14.20 -3.73 13.79
C PRO A 216 -13.67 -5.04 14.36
N PHE A 217 -12.35 -5.23 14.37
CA PHE A 217 -11.71 -6.41 14.95
C PHE A 217 -10.61 -6.01 15.94
N GLN A 218 -10.21 -6.95 16.78
CA GLN A 218 -9.09 -6.85 17.70
C GLN A 218 -8.06 -7.94 17.43
N LEU A 219 -6.78 -7.68 17.75
CA LEU A 219 -5.69 -8.62 17.53
C LEU A 219 -5.77 -9.78 18.51
N LYS A 220 -5.97 -11.00 17.99
CA LYS A 220 -6.04 -12.22 18.78
C LYS A 220 -4.68 -12.91 18.91
N SER A 221 -3.99 -13.11 17.78
CA SER A 221 -2.67 -13.74 17.76
C SER A 221 -1.85 -13.33 16.54
N TRP A 222 -0.54 -13.40 16.68
CA TRP A 222 0.41 -13.19 15.60
C TRP A 222 1.54 -14.22 15.72
N GLU A 223 1.51 -15.23 14.86
CA GLU A 223 2.52 -16.26 14.73
C GLU A 223 3.39 -15.93 13.50
N LEU A 224 4.63 -15.48 13.73
CA LEU A 224 5.56 -15.06 12.68
C LEU A 224 5.69 -16.09 11.56
N ASN A 225 5.63 -15.64 10.32
CA ASN A 225 5.69 -16.42 9.08
C ASN A 225 4.63 -17.53 8.98
N LYS A 226 3.57 -17.47 9.77
CA LYS A 226 2.51 -18.46 9.78
C LYS A 226 1.15 -17.83 9.57
N LYS A 227 0.69 -17.01 10.50
CA LYS A 227 -0.58 -16.28 10.39
C LYS A 227 -0.77 -15.21 11.46
N ILE A 228 -1.57 -14.20 11.11
CA ILE A 228 -2.15 -13.25 12.03
C ILE A 228 -3.64 -13.56 12.13
N VAL A 229 -4.18 -13.59 13.34
CA VAL A 229 -5.61 -13.79 13.59
C VAL A 229 -6.16 -12.57 14.28
N VAL A 230 -7.22 -12.03 13.71
CA VAL A 230 -8.04 -10.99 14.34
C VAL A 230 -9.44 -11.52 14.57
N GLU A 231 -10.07 -11.12 15.68
CA GLU A 231 -11.42 -11.52 16.06
C GLU A 231 -12.31 -10.30 16.22
N ARG A 232 -13.63 -10.47 16.07
CA ARG A 232 -14.62 -9.38 16.19
C ARG A 232 -14.42 -8.59 17.48
N ASN A 233 -14.37 -7.25 17.36
CA ASN A 233 -14.27 -6.34 18.49
C ASN A 233 -15.68 -6.12 19.10
N PRO A 234 -15.96 -6.56 20.35
CA PRO A 234 -17.26 -6.38 20.98
C PRO A 234 -17.58 -4.93 21.33
N HIS A 235 -16.57 -4.07 21.34
CA HIS A 235 -16.67 -2.65 21.68
C HIS A 235 -16.77 -1.71 20.49
N TYR A 236 -16.65 -2.24 19.24
CA TYR A 236 -16.74 -1.42 18.04
C TYR A 236 -18.11 -0.72 17.96
N TRP A 237 -18.10 0.55 17.59
CA TRP A 237 -19.32 1.38 17.60
C TRP A 237 -20.43 0.84 16.68
N ASP A 238 -20.05 0.18 15.58
CA ASP A 238 -20.95 -0.38 14.56
C ASP A 238 -20.85 -1.92 14.48
N LYS A 239 -20.65 -2.55 15.60
CA LYS A 239 -20.43 -4.00 15.72
C LYS A 239 -21.54 -4.87 15.14
N ASP A 240 -22.77 -4.34 15.09
CA ASP A 240 -23.95 -5.08 14.63
C ASP A 240 -23.94 -5.25 13.09
N GLU A 241 -23.21 -4.41 12.36
CA GLU A 241 -22.97 -4.54 10.91
C GLU A 241 -21.85 -5.55 10.60
N VAL A 242 -20.99 -5.87 11.55
CA VAL A 242 -19.85 -6.80 11.34
C VAL A 242 -20.35 -8.24 11.39
N GLN A 243 -20.29 -8.94 10.25
CA GLN A 243 -20.78 -10.32 10.14
C GLN A 243 -19.68 -11.36 10.40
N LEU A 244 -18.44 -11.11 9.99
CA LEU A 244 -17.32 -12.01 10.25
C LEU A 244 -17.01 -12.13 11.75
N ASN A 245 -16.64 -13.33 12.21
CA ASN A 245 -16.17 -13.58 13.56
C ASN A 245 -14.65 -13.46 13.68
N GLU A 246 -13.92 -13.95 12.66
CA GLU A 246 -12.47 -13.89 12.61
C GLU A 246 -11.98 -13.65 11.18
N ILE A 247 -10.77 -13.06 11.08
CA ILE A 247 -10.01 -13.00 9.83
C ILE A 247 -8.63 -13.60 10.10
N HIS A 248 -8.21 -14.52 9.25
CA HIS A 248 -6.89 -15.14 9.30
C HIS A 248 -6.06 -14.65 8.11
N TYR A 249 -5.01 -13.89 8.37
CA TYR A 249 -4.06 -13.38 7.37
C TYR A 249 -2.85 -14.31 7.27
N TYR A 250 -2.56 -14.77 6.06
CA TYR A 250 -1.44 -15.70 5.78
C TYR A 250 -0.34 -15.02 4.98
N PRO A 251 0.88 -14.87 5.52
CA PRO A 251 2.00 -14.22 4.84
C PRO A 251 2.67 -15.19 3.85
N ILE A 252 2.10 -15.31 2.65
CA ILE A 252 2.54 -16.28 1.64
C ILE A 252 3.23 -15.56 0.49
N GLN A 253 4.58 -15.53 0.47
CA GLN A 253 5.37 -14.86 -0.57
C GLN A 253 5.39 -15.61 -1.90
N VAL A 254 5.19 -16.94 -1.89
CA VAL A 254 5.24 -17.78 -3.09
C VAL A 254 3.86 -17.91 -3.71
N ALA A 255 3.58 -17.14 -4.77
CA ALA A 255 2.28 -17.11 -5.44
C ALA A 255 1.76 -18.49 -5.86
N MET A 256 2.64 -19.42 -6.29
CA MET A 256 2.24 -20.81 -6.60
C MET A 256 1.76 -21.60 -5.38
N THR A 257 2.32 -21.31 -4.20
CA THR A 257 1.84 -21.92 -2.95
C THR A 257 0.49 -21.35 -2.57
N GLU A 258 0.31 -20.04 -2.68
CA GLU A 258 -0.94 -19.34 -2.44
C GLU A 258 -2.07 -19.83 -3.38
N ASP A 259 -1.79 -19.92 -4.68
CA ASP A 259 -2.69 -20.51 -5.68
C ASP A 259 -3.12 -21.94 -5.32
N ARG A 260 -2.17 -22.77 -4.88
CA ARG A 260 -2.49 -24.14 -4.44
C ARG A 260 -3.37 -24.12 -3.20
N MET A 261 -3.10 -23.27 -2.22
CA MET A 261 -3.91 -23.14 -1.01
C MET A 261 -5.34 -22.69 -1.34
N PHE A 262 -5.50 -21.73 -2.27
CA PHE A 262 -6.81 -21.33 -2.75
C PHE A 262 -7.56 -22.50 -3.40
N ARG A 263 -6.96 -23.20 -4.36
CA ARG A 263 -7.58 -24.33 -5.08
C ARG A 263 -7.89 -25.54 -4.18
N THR A 264 -7.23 -25.67 -3.05
CA THR A 264 -7.50 -26.72 -2.05
C THR A 264 -8.41 -26.27 -0.91
N GLY A 265 -9.06 -25.11 -1.05
CA GLY A 265 -10.03 -24.61 -0.07
C GLY A 265 -9.42 -24.15 1.25
N GLN A 266 -8.17 -23.68 1.22
CA GLN A 266 -7.51 -23.11 2.43
C GLN A 266 -7.60 -21.59 2.49
N LEU A 267 -7.86 -20.91 1.36
CA LEU A 267 -8.00 -19.46 1.28
C LEU A 267 -9.30 -19.08 0.58
N HIS A 268 -9.93 -18.00 1.02
CA HIS A 268 -11.05 -17.35 0.32
C HIS A 268 -10.59 -16.33 -0.72
N VAL A 269 -9.43 -15.72 -0.50
CA VAL A 269 -8.84 -14.74 -1.41
C VAL A 269 -7.32 -14.87 -1.41
N THR A 270 -6.68 -14.62 -2.56
CA THR A 270 -5.22 -14.59 -2.70
C THR A 270 -4.71 -13.16 -2.81
N ALA A 271 -3.48 -12.90 -2.37
CA ALA A 271 -2.82 -11.61 -2.58
C ALA A 271 -2.53 -11.38 -4.06
N THR A 272 -2.25 -12.44 -4.84
CA THR A 272 -1.93 -12.31 -6.26
C THR A 272 -2.22 -13.61 -7.00
N VAL A 273 -2.06 -13.57 -8.33
CA VAL A 273 -2.10 -14.77 -9.20
C VAL A 273 -0.69 -15.04 -9.73
N PRO A 274 -0.21 -16.30 -9.74
CA PRO A 274 1.07 -16.62 -10.35
C PRO A 274 1.12 -16.19 -11.83
N VAL A 275 2.18 -15.49 -12.22
CA VAL A 275 2.34 -14.93 -13.58
C VAL A 275 2.10 -15.96 -14.66
N GLN A 276 2.62 -17.18 -14.51
CA GLN A 276 2.43 -18.26 -15.49
C GLN A 276 1.02 -18.86 -15.49
N LYS A 277 0.22 -18.64 -14.46
CA LYS A 277 -1.16 -19.14 -14.37
C LYS A 277 -2.18 -18.15 -14.90
N CYS A 278 -1.91 -16.86 -14.81
CA CYS A 278 -2.87 -15.85 -15.22
C CYS A 278 -3.34 -15.99 -16.68
N PRO A 279 -2.47 -16.18 -17.69
CA PRO A 279 -2.91 -16.42 -19.08
C PRO A 279 -3.77 -17.68 -19.23
N VAL A 280 -3.49 -18.71 -18.43
CA VAL A 280 -4.29 -19.95 -18.43
C VAL A 280 -5.68 -19.67 -17.88
N TYR A 281 -5.77 -19.02 -16.74
CA TYR A 281 -7.05 -18.67 -16.10
C TYR A 281 -7.91 -17.73 -16.95
N LEU A 282 -7.27 -16.78 -17.64
CA LEU A 282 -7.95 -15.91 -18.63
C LEU A 282 -8.53 -16.72 -19.78
N LYS A 283 -7.74 -17.63 -20.37
CA LYS A 283 -8.19 -18.48 -21.49
C LYS A 283 -9.32 -19.42 -21.09
N GLU A 284 -9.28 -19.92 -19.86
CA GLU A 284 -10.29 -20.86 -19.31
C GLU A 284 -11.53 -20.13 -18.78
N ASN A 285 -11.56 -18.79 -18.77
CA ASN A 285 -12.59 -17.98 -18.12
C ASN A 285 -12.83 -18.43 -16.66
N ASN A 286 -11.74 -18.60 -15.90
CA ASN A 286 -11.82 -19.04 -14.51
C ASN A 286 -12.74 -18.12 -13.68
N PRO A 287 -13.85 -18.64 -13.11
CA PRO A 287 -14.83 -17.82 -12.43
C PRO A 287 -14.31 -17.17 -11.14
N ASN A 288 -13.20 -17.65 -10.62
CA ASN A 288 -12.59 -17.09 -9.41
C ASN A 288 -11.54 -16.01 -9.70
N LEU A 289 -11.07 -15.89 -10.97
CA LEU A 289 -10.11 -14.86 -11.34
C LEU A 289 -10.79 -13.49 -11.32
N ARG A 290 -10.15 -12.53 -10.69
CA ARG A 290 -10.49 -11.09 -10.72
C ARG A 290 -9.30 -10.32 -11.25
N ILE A 291 -9.57 -9.35 -12.12
CA ILE A 291 -8.61 -8.36 -12.60
C ILE A 291 -9.31 -7.02 -12.52
N ASP A 292 -9.04 -6.30 -11.47
CA ASP A 292 -9.71 -5.04 -11.13
C ASP A 292 -8.77 -3.86 -11.41
N PRO A 293 -9.29 -2.66 -11.70
CA PRO A 293 -8.49 -1.44 -11.74
C PRO A 293 -7.75 -1.24 -10.42
N TYR A 294 -6.51 -0.72 -10.49
CA TYR A 294 -5.71 -0.46 -9.30
C TYR A 294 -4.87 0.79 -9.50
N MET A 295 -5.10 1.80 -8.68
CA MET A 295 -4.43 3.09 -8.78
C MET A 295 -2.99 2.99 -8.32
N GLY A 296 -2.13 2.48 -9.19
CA GLY A 296 -0.73 2.29 -8.83
C GLY A 296 0.18 2.18 -10.04
N THR A 297 1.45 2.52 -9.83
CA THR A 297 2.51 2.42 -10.82
C THR A 297 3.63 1.55 -10.31
N TYR A 298 4.02 0.56 -11.10
CA TYR A 298 5.25 -0.19 -10.94
C TYR A 298 6.38 0.56 -11.64
N PHE A 299 7.48 0.82 -10.95
CA PHE A 299 8.58 1.59 -11.50
C PHE A 299 9.92 1.13 -10.93
N TYR A 300 11.00 1.50 -11.60
CA TYR A 300 12.33 1.51 -11.03
C TYR A 300 12.67 2.92 -10.53
N ARG A 301 13.23 2.99 -9.36
CA ARG A 301 13.69 4.22 -8.70
C ARG A 301 15.20 4.27 -8.82
N PHE A 302 15.73 5.42 -9.23
CA PHE A 302 17.15 5.68 -9.32
C PHE A 302 17.60 6.47 -8.08
N ASN A 303 18.69 6.04 -7.45
CA ASN A 303 19.31 6.82 -6.38
C ASN A 303 20.18 7.92 -7.01
N THR A 304 19.69 9.14 -7.05
CA THR A 304 20.36 10.27 -7.70
C THR A 304 21.60 10.77 -6.93
N ASN A 305 21.79 10.33 -5.67
CA ASN A 305 23.01 10.60 -4.90
C ASN A 305 24.22 9.77 -5.38
N ILE A 306 23.98 8.73 -6.18
CA ILE A 306 25.05 7.93 -6.79
C ILE A 306 25.63 8.71 -7.98
N PRO A 307 26.95 8.97 -8.04
CA PRO A 307 27.56 9.82 -9.07
C PRO A 307 27.16 9.43 -10.50
N THR A 308 27.12 8.14 -10.81
CA THR A 308 26.73 7.64 -12.14
C THR A 308 25.25 7.92 -12.45
N LEU A 309 24.38 7.86 -11.45
CA LEU A 309 22.94 8.07 -11.59
C LEU A 309 22.51 9.52 -11.32
N SER A 310 23.44 10.42 -10.95
CA SER A 310 23.14 11.86 -10.81
C SER A 310 22.92 12.53 -12.18
N ASP A 311 23.53 12.01 -13.25
CA ASP A 311 23.33 12.52 -14.62
C ASP A 311 21.98 12.04 -15.20
N LYS A 312 21.07 12.97 -15.49
CA LYS A 312 19.75 12.64 -16.05
C LYS A 312 19.83 11.95 -17.42
N ARG A 313 20.89 12.16 -18.20
CA ARG A 313 21.08 11.48 -19.50
C ARG A 313 21.22 9.98 -19.31
N ILE A 314 21.92 9.55 -18.25
CA ILE A 314 22.04 8.12 -17.88
C ILE A 314 20.67 7.57 -17.46
N ARG A 315 19.94 8.26 -16.59
CA ARG A 315 18.61 7.81 -16.15
C ARG A 315 17.63 7.70 -17.32
N LYS A 316 17.64 8.70 -18.22
CA LYS A 316 16.85 8.66 -19.48
C LYS A 316 17.27 7.51 -20.39
N ALA A 317 18.57 7.28 -20.56
CA ALA A 317 19.08 6.16 -21.36
C ALA A 317 18.60 4.81 -20.81
N LEU A 318 18.69 4.62 -19.50
CA LEU A 318 18.17 3.42 -18.83
C LEU A 318 16.65 3.27 -19.03
N ALA A 319 15.88 4.36 -18.88
CA ALA A 319 14.43 4.32 -19.02
C ALA A 319 13.95 4.11 -20.47
N PHE A 320 14.62 4.74 -21.47
CA PHE A 320 14.25 4.66 -22.89
C PHE A 320 14.65 3.34 -23.55
N SER A 321 15.56 2.59 -22.92
CA SER A 321 15.95 1.25 -23.36
C SER A 321 15.02 0.13 -22.84
N ILE A 322 13.96 0.45 -22.07
CA ILE A 322 13.00 -0.51 -21.54
C ILE A 322 11.75 -0.57 -22.42
N ASP A 323 11.49 -1.73 -23.02
CA ASP A 323 10.24 -2.03 -23.76
C ASP A 323 9.12 -2.41 -22.78
N ARG A 324 8.32 -1.43 -22.43
CA ARG A 324 7.18 -1.54 -21.49
C ARG A 324 6.07 -2.42 -22.02
N GLN A 325 5.82 -2.33 -23.34
CA GLN A 325 4.81 -3.16 -24.01
C GLN A 325 5.19 -4.63 -23.93
N LEU A 326 6.45 -4.96 -24.24
CA LEU A 326 6.95 -6.33 -24.14
C LEU A 326 6.87 -6.86 -22.71
N ILE A 327 7.21 -6.02 -21.71
CA ILE A 327 7.10 -6.42 -20.29
C ILE A 327 5.65 -6.74 -19.93
N SER A 328 4.70 -5.90 -20.29
CA SER A 328 3.27 -6.11 -20.00
C SER A 328 2.74 -7.36 -20.72
N ASP A 329 3.02 -7.52 -22.02
CA ASP A 329 2.45 -8.59 -22.85
C ASP A 329 3.10 -9.95 -22.65
N LYS A 330 4.41 -9.99 -22.36
CA LYS A 330 5.19 -11.25 -22.36
C LYS A 330 5.75 -11.64 -21.00
N VAL A 331 5.91 -10.69 -20.08
CA VAL A 331 6.48 -10.94 -18.75
C VAL A 331 5.42 -10.91 -17.67
N ALA A 332 4.63 -9.86 -17.58
CA ALA A 332 3.58 -9.70 -16.57
C ALA A 332 2.29 -10.49 -16.92
N GLN A 333 1.78 -10.37 -18.13
CA GLN A 333 0.74 -11.19 -18.74
C GLN A 333 -0.60 -11.30 -17.99
N CYS A 334 -0.93 -10.34 -17.13
CA CYS A 334 -2.14 -10.40 -16.29
C CYS A 334 -2.94 -9.10 -16.31
N GLY A 335 -2.97 -8.39 -17.45
CA GLY A 335 -3.74 -7.18 -17.62
C GLY A 335 -3.01 -5.88 -17.28
N GLN A 336 -1.74 -5.94 -16.87
CA GLN A 336 -0.93 -4.75 -16.59
C GLN A 336 -0.85 -3.86 -17.84
N ILE A 337 -1.00 -2.54 -17.64
CA ILE A 337 -1.01 -1.54 -18.71
C ILE A 337 0.38 -0.88 -18.78
N PRO A 338 1.07 -0.84 -19.93
CA PRO A 338 2.36 -0.14 -20.04
C PRO A 338 2.26 1.30 -19.52
N ALA A 339 3.16 1.71 -18.62
CA ALA A 339 3.15 3.07 -18.07
C ALA A 339 4.13 3.97 -18.81
N TYR A 340 3.62 5.04 -19.38
CA TYR A 340 4.38 6.08 -20.07
C TYR A 340 4.45 7.39 -19.27
N SER A 341 3.84 7.40 -18.09
CA SER A 341 3.79 8.45 -17.08
C SER A 341 4.00 7.86 -15.70
N PHE A 342 4.25 8.67 -14.70
CA PHE A 342 4.37 8.21 -13.32
C PHE A 342 3.00 8.11 -12.64
N THR A 343 2.15 9.12 -12.82
CA THR A 343 0.76 9.10 -12.34
C THR A 343 -0.09 8.22 -13.24
N PRO A 344 -0.83 7.23 -12.72
CA PRO A 344 -1.77 6.45 -13.52
C PRO A 344 -2.87 7.34 -14.14
N PRO A 345 -3.25 7.12 -15.41
CA PRO A 345 -4.37 7.82 -16.00
C PRO A 345 -5.70 7.48 -15.29
N GLY A 346 -6.64 8.41 -15.27
CA GLY A 346 -7.98 8.23 -14.69
C GLY A 346 -8.10 8.64 -13.22
N SER A 347 -6.99 8.84 -12.49
CA SER A 347 -7.03 9.30 -11.09
C SER A 347 -7.80 10.61 -10.94
N SER A 348 -8.97 10.59 -10.30
CA SER A 348 -9.90 11.74 -10.27
C SER A 348 -10.12 12.39 -11.65
N GLY A 349 -10.04 11.59 -12.74
CA GLY A 349 -10.17 12.10 -14.12
C GLY A 349 -8.93 12.85 -14.63
N TYR A 350 -7.77 12.66 -14.00
CA TYR A 350 -6.48 13.16 -14.48
C TYR A 350 -5.97 12.30 -15.64
N GLU A 351 -5.56 12.95 -16.72
CA GLU A 351 -4.94 12.29 -17.87
C GLU A 351 -3.57 12.92 -18.11
N PRO A 352 -2.46 12.18 -17.86
CA PRO A 352 -1.11 12.65 -18.17
C PRO A 352 -0.98 12.92 -19.68
N ASP A 353 -0.23 13.95 -20.05
CA ASP A 353 0.12 14.25 -21.45
C ASP A 353 1.59 13.94 -21.78
N THR A 354 2.35 13.46 -20.82
CA THR A 354 3.74 13.04 -20.98
C THR A 354 3.85 11.62 -21.54
N GLN A 355 4.95 11.33 -22.24
CA GLN A 355 5.23 10.03 -22.83
C GLN A 355 6.71 9.66 -22.69
N ILE A 356 6.97 8.49 -22.11
CA ILE A 356 8.32 7.92 -22.05
C ILE A 356 8.49 7.00 -23.26
N PRO A 357 9.36 7.32 -24.23
CA PRO A 357 9.53 6.49 -25.41
C PRO A 357 10.26 5.18 -25.09
N PHE A 358 10.04 4.16 -25.92
CA PHE A 358 11.00 3.08 -26.11
C PHE A 358 11.83 3.42 -27.34
N ASP A 359 13.05 3.92 -27.13
CA ASP A 359 13.98 4.36 -28.18
C ASP A 359 15.42 3.96 -27.81
N PRO A 360 15.83 2.74 -28.13
CA PRO A 360 17.21 2.28 -27.87
C PRO A 360 18.29 3.07 -28.59
N ILE A 361 17.96 3.72 -29.72
CA ILE A 361 18.94 4.54 -30.47
C ILE A 361 19.23 5.82 -29.69
N LEU A 362 18.17 6.53 -29.30
CA LEU A 362 18.30 7.73 -28.47
C LEU A 362 18.90 7.40 -27.11
N ALA A 363 18.52 6.26 -26.51
CA ALA A 363 19.10 5.78 -25.25
C ALA A 363 20.63 5.63 -25.36
N LYS A 364 21.10 4.99 -26.42
CA LYS A 364 22.55 4.82 -26.68
C LYS A 364 23.25 6.15 -26.92
N GLN A 365 22.61 7.07 -27.64
CA GLN A 365 23.17 8.41 -27.88
C GLN A 365 23.33 9.17 -26.55
N LEU A 366 22.29 9.23 -25.71
CA LEU A 366 22.35 9.88 -24.40
C LEU A 366 23.43 9.28 -23.49
N PHE A 367 23.59 7.95 -23.55
CA PHE A 367 24.61 7.23 -22.80
C PHE A 367 26.04 7.62 -23.26
N GLN A 368 26.25 7.76 -24.57
CA GLN A 368 27.53 8.24 -25.14
C GLN A 368 27.79 9.70 -24.79
N GLU A 369 26.78 10.57 -24.89
CA GLU A 369 26.87 11.99 -24.52
C GLU A 369 27.19 12.18 -23.03
N ALA A 370 26.79 11.25 -22.19
CA ALA A 370 27.16 11.21 -20.78
C ALA A 370 28.59 10.71 -20.50
N GLY A 371 29.35 10.36 -21.55
CA GLY A 371 30.77 9.99 -21.47
C GLY A 371 31.04 8.48 -21.59
N TYR A 372 30.05 7.64 -21.81
CA TYR A 372 30.19 6.18 -21.87
C TYR A 372 30.09 5.67 -23.32
N SER A 373 31.01 6.14 -24.18
CA SER A 373 31.12 5.63 -25.55
C SER A 373 31.61 4.18 -25.60
N ASP A 374 32.37 3.74 -24.60
CA ASP A 374 32.72 2.36 -24.33
C ASP A 374 31.86 1.86 -23.13
N PRO A 375 30.85 1.02 -23.37
CA PRO A 375 29.99 0.51 -22.30
C PRO A 375 30.73 -0.26 -21.19
N SER A 376 31.91 -0.84 -21.50
CA SER A 376 32.71 -1.58 -20.52
C SER A 376 33.29 -0.67 -19.42
N SER A 377 33.35 0.64 -19.68
CA SER A 377 33.78 1.65 -18.70
C SER A 377 32.66 2.05 -17.70
N PHE A 378 31.41 1.67 -17.99
CA PHE A 378 30.30 1.97 -17.12
C PHE A 378 30.31 1.04 -15.90
N PRO A 379 30.15 1.57 -14.68
CA PRO A 379 30.13 0.73 -13.48
C PRO A 379 28.97 -0.27 -13.52
N LYS A 380 29.21 -1.48 -13.04
CA LYS A 380 28.16 -2.48 -12.86
C LYS A 380 27.04 -1.92 -11.98
N LEU A 381 25.80 -1.99 -12.45
CA LEU A 381 24.62 -1.57 -11.69
C LEU A 381 24.02 -2.73 -10.88
N GLU A 382 23.46 -2.40 -9.73
CA GLU A 382 22.63 -3.29 -8.94
C GLU A 382 21.14 -2.92 -9.09
N ILE A 383 20.28 -3.91 -9.35
CA ILE A 383 18.82 -3.79 -9.20
C ILE A 383 18.40 -4.52 -7.93
N LEU A 384 18.00 -3.76 -6.91
CA LEU A 384 17.41 -4.26 -5.67
C LEU A 384 15.90 -4.53 -5.88
N PHE A 385 15.41 -5.68 -5.43
CA PHE A 385 13.98 -5.99 -5.41
C PHE A 385 13.62 -6.93 -4.27
N ASN A 386 12.37 -6.81 -3.77
CA ASN A 386 11.85 -7.73 -2.75
C ASN A 386 11.42 -9.06 -3.36
N THR A 387 11.45 -10.11 -2.55
CA THR A 387 11.13 -11.49 -2.97
C THR A 387 9.74 -11.58 -3.58
N SER A 388 9.72 -11.83 -4.88
CA SER A 388 8.53 -12.11 -5.69
C SER A 388 8.99 -12.71 -7.02
N GLU A 389 8.28 -13.74 -7.48
CA GLU A 389 8.55 -14.34 -8.80
C GLU A 389 8.31 -13.33 -9.93
N GLY A 390 7.27 -12.50 -9.82
CA GLY A 390 6.97 -11.44 -10.78
C GLY A 390 8.08 -10.40 -10.83
N HIS A 391 8.55 -9.90 -9.70
CA HIS A 391 9.64 -8.90 -9.66
C HIS A 391 10.93 -9.45 -10.24
N ARG A 392 11.27 -10.71 -9.94
CA ARG A 392 12.44 -11.36 -10.50
C ARG A 392 12.38 -11.47 -12.03
N LYS A 393 11.22 -11.85 -12.59
CA LYS A 393 11.04 -11.96 -14.05
C LYS A 393 11.17 -10.60 -14.74
N ILE A 394 10.60 -9.56 -14.17
CA ILE A 394 10.71 -8.19 -14.70
C ILE A 394 12.17 -7.70 -14.61
N ALA A 395 12.84 -7.91 -13.48
CA ALA A 395 14.23 -7.53 -13.30
C ALA A 395 15.17 -8.24 -14.30
N LEU A 396 14.93 -9.53 -14.58
CA LEU A 396 15.66 -10.28 -15.61
C LEU A 396 15.42 -9.70 -17.01
N ALA A 397 14.17 -9.34 -17.34
CA ALA A 397 13.86 -8.73 -18.64
C ALA A 397 14.55 -7.37 -18.79
N VAL A 398 14.53 -6.52 -17.77
CA VAL A 398 15.19 -5.20 -17.78
C VAL A 398 16.71 -5.36 -17.83
N GLN A 399 17.29 -6.29 -17.07
CA GLN A 399 18.73 -6.63 -17.15
C GLN A 399 19.14 -6.99 -18.58
N GLN A 400 18.35 -7.84 -19.24
CA GLN A 400 18.62 -8.23 -20.63
C GLN A 400 18.48 -7.04 -21.59
N MET A 401 17.43 -6.22 -21.46
CA MET A 401 17.25 -5.03 -22.30
C MET A 401 18.40 -4.03 -22.13
N TRP A 402 18.87 -3.80 -20.91
CA TRP A 402 20.00 -2.91 -20.67
C TRP A 402 21.31 -3.46 -21.23
N GLN A 403 21.52 -4.78 -21.15
CA GLN A 403 22.69 -5.41 -21.78
C GLN A 403 22.62 -5.34 -23.31
N GLU A 404 21.48 -5.62 -23.93
CA GLU A 404 21.31 -5.60 -25.39
C GLU A 404 21.38 -4.17 -25.96
N ASN A 405 20.70 -3.22 -25.33
CA ASN A 405 20.54 -1.86 -25.86
C ASN A 405 21.70 -0.94 -25.49
N LEU A 406 22.31 -1.10 -24.31
CA LEU A 406 23.34 -0.20 -23.78
C LEU A 406 24.70 -0.91 -23.57
N GLY A 407 24.74 -2.24 -23.55
CA GLY A 407 25.96 -3.01 -23.32
C GLY A 407 26.46 -3.03 -21.87
N ILE A 408 25.61 -2.70 -20.90
CA ILE A 408 25.99 -2.61 -19.48
C ILE A 408 25.77 -3.90 -18.72
N GLU A 409 26.56 -4.12 -17.65
CA GLU A 409 26.39 -5.22 -16.73
C GLU A 409 25.47 -4.83 -15.56
N VAL A 410 24.55 -5.71 -15.21
CA VAL A 410 23.59 -5.49 -14.12
C VAL A 410 23.58 -6.70 -13.19
N GLU A 411 23.60 -6.45 -11.88
CA GLU A 411 23.41 -7.46 -10.84
C GLU A 411 21.98 -7.41 -10.30
N LEU A 412 21.40 -8.56 -10.05
CA LEU A 412 20.06 -8.69 -9.47
C LEU A 412 20.15 -9.10 -8.00
N VAL A 413 19.69 -8.24 -7.09
CA VAL A 413 19.77 -8.45 -5.65
C VAL A 413 18.36 -8.62 -5.08
N ASN A 414 18.05 -9.85 -4.67
CA ASN A 414 16.80 -10.21 -4.01
C ASN A 414 16.93 -10.10 -2.49
N GLN A 415 15.95 -9.48 -1.84
CA GLN A 415 15.86 -9.39 -0.38
C GLN A 415 14.43 -9.74 0.08
N ASP A 416 14.28 -10.22 1.32
CA ASP A 416 12.96 -10.28 1.94
C ASP A 416 12.38 -8.87 2.16
N TRP A 417 11.06 -8.81 2.37
CA TRP A 417 10.34 -7.54 2.45
C TRP A 417 10.92 -6.56 3.47
N LYS A 418 11.21 -7.01 4.70
CA LYS A 418 11.72 -6.15 5.77
C LYS A 418 13.12 -5.60 5.46
N VAL A 419 14.01 -6.46 4.96
CA VAL A 419 15.38 -6.07 4.60
C VAL A 419 15.35 -5.12 3.39
N TYR A 420 14.51 -5.41 2.40
CA TYR A 420 14.31 -4.56 1.24
C TYR A 420 13.88 -3.14 1.65
N LEU A 421 12.84 -3.01 2.50
CA LEU A 421 12.35 -1.71 2.96
C LEU A 421 13.39 -0.95 3.80
N ASN A 422 14.17 -1.66 4.62
CA ASN A 422 15.25 -1.03 5.39
C ASN A 422 16.36 -0.50 4.47
N ARG A 423 16.78 -1.27 3.46
CA ARG A 423 17.78 -0.81 2.47
C ARG A 423 17.29 0.43 1.72
N GLU A 424 16.02 0.47 1.30
CA GLU A 424 15.44 1.66 0.67
C GLU A 424 15.41 2.87 1.62
N MET A 425 15.05 2.64 2.88
CA MET A 425 14.95 3.71 3.88
C MET A 425 16.31 4.39 4.14
N ILE A 426 17.41 3.62 4.17
CA ILE A 426 18.75 4.16 4.41
C ILE A 426 19.51 4.54 3.12
N GLY A 427 18.88 4.41 1.94
CA GLY A 427 19.50 4.74 0.65
C GLY A 427 20.55 3.74 0.17
N ASP A 428 20.57 2.50 0.72
CA ASP A 428 21.50 1.45 0.33
C ASP A 428 21.03 0.70 -0.92
N PHE A 429 20.96 1.39 -2.04
CA PHE A 429 20.64 0.85 -3.37
C PHE A 429 21.15 1.80 -4.47
N GLN A 430 21.35 1.27 -5.68
CA GLN A 430 21.59 2.05 -6.89
C GLN A 430 20.29 2.22 -7.69
N VAL A 431 19.71 1.11 -8.12
CA VAL A 431 18.39 1.03 -8.72
C VAL A 431 17.54 0.13 -7.85
N SER A 432 16.37 0.58 -7.45
CA SER A 432 15.44 -0.22 -6.69
C SER A 432 14.12 -0.41 -7.43
N ARG A 433 13.61 -1.64 -7.41
CA ARG A 433 12.24 -1.90 -7.82
C ARG A 433 11.31 -1.20 -6.85
N ALA A 434 10.33 -0.47 -7.34
CA ALA A 434 9.34 0.17 -6.49
C ALA A 434 7.93 0.00 -7.06
N GLY A 435 6.95 0.26 -6.25
CA GLY A 435 5.57 0.44 -6.63
C GLY A 435 4.96 1.47 -5.71
N TRP A 436 4.17 2.36 -6.27
CA TRP A 436 3.35 3.28 -5.49
C TRP A 436 1.89 3.00 -5.79
N ILE A 437 1.14 2.74 -4.75
CA ILE A 437 -0.30 2.66 -4.78
C ILE A 437 -0.82 3.95 -4.18
N GLY A 438 -1.81 4.58 -4.81
CA GLY A 438 -2.36 5.83 -4.31
C GLY A 438 -2.96 5.67 -2.92
N ASP A 439 -2.57 6.53 -2.00
CA ASP A 439 -3.10 6.52 -0.63
C ASP A 439 -4.51 7.13 -0.59
N TYR A 440 -4.84 7.93 -1.58
CA TYR A 440 -6.15 8.56 -1.80
C TYR A 440 -6.35 8.84 -3.30
N GLU A 441 -7.61 8.96 -3.74
CA GLU A 441 -7.95 9.10 -5.14
C GLU A 441 -7.75 10.55 -5.66
N ASP A 442 -6.48 10.93 -5.84
CA ASP A 442 -6.06 12.21 -6.43
C ASP A 442 -4.66 12.06 -7.04
N PRO A 443 -4.33 12.70 -8.19
CA PRO A 443 -2.97 12.63 -8.78
C PRO A 443 -1.88 13.13 -7.84
N ASN A 444 -2.23 13.97 -6.88
CA ASN A 444 -1.29 14.49 -5.89
C ASN A 444 -0.55 13.40 -5.11
N THR A 445 -1.19 12.24 -4.83
CA THR A 445 -0.53 11.13 -4.10
C THR A 445 0.72 10.60 -4.81
N PHE A 446 0.83 10.77 -6.13
CA PHE A 446 2.01 10.40 -6.92
C PHE A 446 3.03 11.53 -7.02
N LEU A 447 2.57 12.75 -7.27
CA LEU A 447 3.48 13.88 -7.51
C LEU A 447 4.05 14.44 -6.21
N ASP A 448 3.26 14.55 -5.15
CA ASP A 448 3.75 14.99 -3.84
C ASP A 448 4.80 14.05 -3.24
N LEU A 449 4.71 12.73 -3.56
CA LEU A 449 5.72 11.72 -3.22
C LEU A 449 7.14 12.12 -3.65
N MET A 450 7.28 12.81 -4.79
CA MET A 450 8.57 13.12 -5.39
C MET A 450 9.18 14.43 -4.88
N ARG A 451 8.49 15.16 -4.02
CA ARG A 451 9.00 16.40 -3.41
C ARG A 451 10.06 16.11 -2.34
N PRO A 452 10.99 17.04 -2.08
CA PRO A 452 11.96 16.91 -0.99
C PRO A 452 11.25 16.85 0.38
N ASN A 453 11.91 16.25 1.36
CA ASN A 453 11.40 16.07 2.72
C ASN A 453 10.07 15.29 2.81
N ARG A 454 9.72 14.53 1.77
CA ARG A 454 8.68 13.50 1.82
C ARG A 454 9.29 12.17 2.23
N GLY A 455 8.74 11.55 3.28
CA GLY A 455 9.31 10.34 3.86
C GLY A 455 9.45 9.18 2.89
N ASN A 456 8.68 9.18 1.80
CA ASN A 456 8.67 8.15 0.78
C ASN A 456 9.44 8.50 -0.53
N ASN A 457 9.96 9.73 -0.67
CA ASN A 457 10.93 10.04 -1.72
C ASN A 457 12.29 9.43 -1.36
N LYS A 458 12.62 8.30 -1.97
CA LYS A 458 13.88 7.58 -1.74
C LYS A 458 14.91 7.82 -2.85
N THR A 459 14.61 8.71 -3.81
CA THR A 459 15.48 8.96 -4.97
C THR A 459 16.62 9.93 -4.66
N GLY A 460 16.43 10.81 -3.68
CA GLY A 460 17.33 11.96 -3.44
C GLY A 460 17.22 13.06 -4.52
N TRP A 461 16.23 12.95 -5.42
CA TRP A 461 15.98 13.97 -6.44
C TRP A 461 15.19 15.14 -5.87
N GLU A 462 15.55 16.35 -6.28
CA GLU A 462 14.91 17.60 -5.91
C GLU A 462 14.81 18.52 -7.13
N ASN A 463 13.67 19.23 -7.28
CA ASN A 463 13.49 20.22 -8.32
C ASN A 463 12.51 21.31 -7.87
N MET A 464 12.99 22.53 -7.69
CA MET A 464 12.22 23.64 -7.14
C MET A 464 11.03 24.04 -8.04
N GLU A 465 11.14 23.94 -9.36
CA GLU A 465 10.05 24.25 -10.28
C GLU A 465 8.92 23.22 -10.16
N PHE A 466 9.29 21.93 -10.12
CA PHE A 466 8.36 20.84 -9.84
C PHE A 466 7.63 21.06 -8.50
N ASP A 467 8.38 21.35 -7.43
CA ASP A 467 7.83 21.56 -6.10
C ASP A 467 6.82 22.71 -6.06
N ASN A 468 7.15 23.82 -6.71
CA ASN A 468 6.27 24.99 -6.81
C ASN A 468 4.97 24.69 -7.57
N LEU A 469 5.05 23.91 -8.65
CA LEU A 469 3.87 23.52 -9.43
C LEU A 469 2.94 22.62 -8.61
N VAL A 470 3.49 21.59 -7.94
CA VAL A 470 2.70 20.68 -7.08
C VAL A 470 2.10 21.47 -5.92
N GLN A 471 2.88 22.29 -5.24
CA GLN A 471 2.40 23.11 -4.14
C GLN A 471 1.28 24.06 -4.58
N LYS A 472 1.44 24.72 -5.73
CA LYS A 472 0.39 25.63 -6.26
C LYS A 472 -0.87 24.84 -6.61
N ALA A 473 -0.76 23.67 -7.22
CA ALA A 473 -1.91 22.81 -7.52
C ALA A 473 -2.70 22.46 -6.25
N ASN A 474 -2.00 22.23 -5.13
CA ASN A 474 -2.61 21.89 -3.85
C ASN A 474 -3.33 23.06 -3.15
N THR A 475 -3.21 24.30 -3.67
CA THR A 475 -3.95 25.47 -3.17
C THR A 475 -5.22 25.78 -3.95
N LEU A 476 -5.48 25.08 -5.06
CA LEU A 476 -6.57 25.36 -5.96
C LEU A 476 -7.74 24.39 -5.75
N SER A 477 -8.96 24.91 -5.83
CA SER A 477 -10.19 24.10 -5.85
C SER A 477 -10.65 23.77 -7.28
N ASP A 478 -10.23 24.57 -8.29
CA ASP A 478 -10.55 24.30 -9.67
C ASP A 478 -9.80 23.09 -10.20
N LYS A 479 -10.53 22.08 -10.62
CA LYS A 479 -10.00 20.78 -11.03
C LYS A 479 -9.14 20.88 -12.29
N GLU A 480 -9.56 21.67 -13.28
CA GLU A 480 -8.87 21.80 -14.56
C GLU A 480 -7.54 22.55 -14.38
N GLU A 481 -7.55 23.65 -13.62
CA GLU A 481 -6.32 24.39 -13.31
C GLU A 481 -5.34 23.52 -12.52
N ARG A 482 -5.82 22.74 -11.53
CA ARG A 482 -4.99 21.77 -10.79
C ARG A 482 -4.35 20.76 -11.73
N HIS A 483 -5.15 20.13 -12.60
CA HIS A 483 -4.67 19.13 -13.53
C HIS A 483 -3.62 19.69 -14.50
N ASN A 484 -3.76 20.93 -14.96
CA ASN A 484 -2.78 21.57 -15.83
C ASN A 484 -1.44 21.79 -15.10
N LEU A 485 -1.46 22.17 -13.82
CA LEU A 485 -0.24 22.30 -13.02
C LEU A 485 0.42 20.94 -12.75
N PHE A 486 -0.37 19.91 -12.48
CA PHE A 486 0.14 18.55 -12.30
C PHE A 486 0.77 17.99 -13.58
N LYS A 487 0.18 18.25 -14.77
CA LYS A 487 0.78 17.91 -16.07
C LYS A 487 2.14 18.58 -16.26
N ALA A 488 2.22 19.88 -15.96
CA ALA A 488 3.48 20.61 -16.06
C ALA A 488 4.54 20.04 -15.10
N ALA A 489 4.17 19.70 -13.86
CA ALA A 489 5.06 19.07 -12.89
C ALA A 489 5.50 17.67 -13.38
N GLU A 490 4.59 16.85 -13.86
CA GLU A 490 4.90 15.52 -14.35
C GLU A 490 5.82 15.54 -15.58
N ASN A 491 5.67 16.52 -16.45
CA ASN A 491 6.59 16.73 -17.58
C ASN A 491 8.04 16.98 -17.10
N ILE A 492 8.23 17.77 -16.03
CA ILE A 492 9.55 17.98 -15.40
C ILE A 492 10.06 16.65 -14.81
N LEU A 493 9.23 15.93 -14.07
CA LEU A 493 9.58 14.65 -13.46
C LEU A 493 10.08 13.64 -14.53
N ILE A 494 9.36 13.54 -15.63
CA ILE A 494 9.70 12.63 -16.72
C ILE A 494 10.94 13.13 -17.52
N ASP A 495 11.15 14.44 -17.65
CA ASP A 495 12.40 14.95 -18.24
C ASP A 495 13.63 14.71 -17.35
N GLU A 496 13.49 14.82 -16.05
CA GLU A 496 14.57 14.57 -15.08
C GLU A 496 14.77 13.08 -14.77
N MET A 497 13.75 12.24 -14.97
CA MET A 497 13.73 10.78 -14.86
C MET A 497 14.32 10.22 -13.55
N PRO A 498 13.93 10.70 -12.35
CA PRO A 498 14.37 10.07 -11.12
C PRO A 498 13.73 8.69 -10.90
N VAL A 499 12.66 8.41 -11.62
CA VAL A 499 11.96 7.12 -11.65
C VAL A 499 11.70 6.70 -13.08
N ALA A 500 11.71 5.39 -13.34
CA ALA A 500 11.35 4.80 -14.63
C ALA A 500 10.07 3.98 -14.46
N PRO A 501 8.89 4.54 -14.72
CA PRO A 501 7.63 3.80 -14.78
C PRO A 501 7.69 2.64 -15.77
N ILE A 502 7.11 1.51 -15.40
CA ILE A 502 7.10 0.27 -16.20
C ILE A 502 5.68 -0.08 -16.63
N TYR A 503 4.75 -0.21 -15.66
CA TYR A 503 3.34 -0.44 -15.94
C TYR A 503 2.44 0.14 -14.84
N THR A 504 1.23 0.47 -15.23
CA THR A 504 0.13 0.73 -14.30
C THR A 504 -0.41 -0.61 -13.78
N TYR A 505 -0.58 -0.71 -12.48
CA TYR A 505 -1.10 -1.92 -11.85
C TYR A 505 -2.54 -2.22 -12.25
N VAL A 506 -2.82 -3.50 -12.28
CA VAL A 506 -4.15 -4.06 -12.06
C VAL A 506 -4.09 -4.98 -10.85
N ARG A 507 -5.18 -5.08 -10.14
CA ARG A 507 -5.31 -6.01 -9.02
C ARG A 507 -5.75 -7.37 -9.57
N ALA A 508 -4.79 -8.29 -9.74
CA ALA A 508 -5.08 -9.65 -10.20
C ALA A 508 -5.00 -10.64 -9.04
N TYR A 509 -6.12 -11.27 -8.70
CA TYR A 509 -6.25 -12.18 -7.56
C TYR A 509 -7.33 -13.24 -7.80
N GLN A 510 -7.38 -14.24 -6.93
CA GLN A 510 -8.47 -15.22 -6.91
C GLN A 510 -9.39 -14.93 -5.73
N LEU A 511 -10.70 -14.98 -5.97
CA LEU A 511 -11.75 -14.73 -4.97
C LEU A 511 -12.77 -15.87 -5.01
N SER A 512 -13.05 -16.49 -3.86
CA SER A 512 -14.12 -17.47 -3.72
C SER A 512 -15.49 -16.82 -3.93
N SER A 513 -16.39 -17.53 -4.61
CA SER A 513 -17.79 -17.10 -4.77
C SER A 513 -18.55 -16.98 -3.45
N ASP A 514 -18.07 -17.64 -2.39
CA ASP A 514 -18.66 -17.56 -1.06
C ASP A 514 -18.43 -16.20 -0.36
N VAL A 515 -17.46 -15.39 -0.85
CA VAL A 515 -17.15 -14.05 -0.30
C VAL A 515 -18.11 -13.03 -0.88
N LYS A 516 -18.79 -12.30 -0.01
CA LYS A 516 -19.69 -11.21 -0.34
C LYS A 516 -19.18 -9.90 0.26
N GLY A 517 -19.59 -8.75 -0.30
CA GLY A 517 -19.16 -7.44 0.17
C GLY A 517 -17.71 -7.05 -0.20
N TYR A 518 -17.04 -7.88 -1.01
CA TYR A 518 -15.69 -7.63 -1.51
C TYR A 518 -15.78 -7.07 -2.94
N PHE A 519 -16.07 -5.76 -3.06
CA PHE A 519 -16.27 -5.09 -4.34
C PHE A 519 -14.96 -4.52 -4.87
N PRO A 520 -14.73 -4.56 -6.20
CA PRO A 520 -13.58 -3.90 -6.80
C PRO A 520 -13.66 -2.37 -6.60
N ASN A 521 -12.54 -1.77 -6.21
CA ASN A 521 -12.41 -0.32 -6.17
C ASN A 521 -10.96 0.10 -6.50
N TYR A 522 -10.80 1.37 -6.89
CA TYR A 522 -9.57 1.85 -7.49
C TYR A 522 -8.38 1.90 -6.52
N LEU A 523 -8.63 1.92 -5.20
CA LEU A 523 -7.60 1.88 -4.16
C LEU A 523 -7.38 0.49 -3.55
N ASP A 524 -8.14 -0.54 -3.99
CA ASP A 524 -8.15 -1.90 -3.41
C ASP A 524 -8.46 -1.92 -1.89
N ASN A 525 -9.27 -0.96 -1.44
CA ASN A 525 -9.69 -0.85 -0.03
C ASN A 525 -10.94 -1.68 0.23
N HIS A 526 -10.78 -2.80 0.94
CA HIS A 526 -11.87 -3.72 1.26
C HIS A 526 -12.09 -3.73 2.78
N HIS A 527 -12.89 -2.76 3.27
CA HIS A 527 -13.11 -2.64 4.70
C HIS A 527 -13.84 -3.86 5.25
N PRO A 528 -13.25 -4.62 6.21
CA PRO A 528 -13.78 -5.92 6.65
C PRO A 528 -15.18 -5.87 7.30
N LYS A 529 -15.60 -4.71 7.74
CA LYS A 529 -16.98 -4.46 8.23
C LYS A 529 -18.06 -4.90 7.23
N PHE A 530 -17.80 -4.77 5.92
CA PHE A 530 -18.76 -5.06 4.86
C PHE A 530 -18.65 -6.48 4.30
N ILE A 531 -17.59 -7.23 4.69
CA ILE A 531 -17.32 -8.56 4.16
C ILE A 531 -18.06 -9.61 4.98
N TYR A 532 -18.68 -10.58 4.29
CA TYR A 532 -19.30 -11.74 4.91
C TYR A 532 -19.23 -12.98 4.01
N LEU A 533 -19.48 -14.14 4.57
CA LEU A 533 -19.43 -15.40 3.85
C LEU A 533 -20.84 -15.96 3.69
N SER A 534 -21.24 -16.24 2.44
CA SER A 534 -22.53 -16.87 2.10
C SER A 534 -22.37 -17.74 0.86
N ARG A 535 -22.98 -18.92 0.90
CA ARG A 535 -23.16 -19.80 -0.26
C ARG A 535 -24.63 -19.79 -0.61
N ASP A 536 -24.99 -19.07 -1.66
CA ASP A 536 -26.35 -18.95 -2.18
C ASP A 536 -26.79 -20.22 -2.88
#